data_b591ea77ae00072084c2564390622bd5
#
_entry.id   b591ea77ae00072084c2564390622bd5
#
_cell.length_a   1.000
_cell.length_b   1.000
_cell.length_c   1.000
_cell.angle_alpha   90.00
_cell.angle_beta   90.00
_cell.angle_gamma   90.00
#
_symmetry.space_group_name_H-M   'P 1'
#
loop_
_entity.id
_entity.type
_entity.pdbx_description
1 polymer ?
#
loop_
_entity_poly.entity_id
_entity_poly.type
_entity_poly.pdbx_seq_one_letter_code
_entity_poly.pdbx_strand_id
1 'polypeptide(L)'
;MIDLKERAGVAMNVRSQLGEPTGDPKVTLGALAFANELGNLLWRMKYGQDIKRSGLHRATLLLASRIRWSGKFARGKFTGLDRKENRDRRAGRSVERSHADIVERFAQRVIIEWVADKCPHCEGRGVSGRSEKRKTAKVIEVECETCRGERFLVVDEEYIPFAHNGRGPMAFREYERCGICHGRGTIRSEQKAVRDGRQICRFCDGSGRHPVDEAARAVALGVSLDLYRSQWARYFHGVFAVLDKVDGSAADTMRRQMRA
;
A
#
# COMPACT_ATOMS: atom_id res chain seq x y z
N MET A 1 -5.79 -15.57 1.37
CA MET A 1 -4.64 -15.57 2.31
C MET A 1 -4.75 -14.29 3.13
N ILE A 2 -4.91 -14.39 4.45
CA ILE A 2 -5.08 -13.23 5.34
C ILE A 2 -3.74 -12.52 5.49
N ASP A 3 -3.75 -11.20 5.39
CA ASP A 3 -2.52 -10.39 5.51
C ASP A 3 -1.93 -10.51 6.94
N LEU A 4 -0.61 -10.65 7.04
CA LEU A 4 0.12 -10.74 8.32
C LEU A 4 -0.15 -9.51 9.21
N LYS A 5 -0.31 -8.34 8.61
CA LYS A 5 -0.60 -7.09 9.32
C LYS A 5 -2.00 -7.09 9.91
N GLU A 6 -2.97 -7.64 9.19
CA GLU A 6 -4.33 -7.83 9.68
C GLU A 6 -4.36 -8.83 10.85
N ARG A 7 -3.67 -9.96 10.72
CA ARG A 7 -3.53 -10.95 11.81
C ARG A 7 -2.92 -10.35 13.07
N ALA A 8 -1.87 -9.55 12.91
CA ALA A 8 -1.24 -8.87 14.04
C ALA A 8 -2.19 -7.86 14.69
N GLY A 9 -2.96 -7.10 13.88
CA GLY A 9 -3.97 -6.18 14.37
C GLY A 9 -5.06 -6.87 15.19
N VAL A 10 -5.60 -7.98 14.69
CA VAL A 10 -6.60 -8.79 15.41
C VAL A 10 -6.03 -9.36 16.68
N ALA A 11 -4.80 -9.91 16.67
CA ALA A 11 -4.16 -10.48 17.83
C ALA A 11 -3.89 -9.45 18.96
N MET A 12 -3.63 -8.20 18.60
CA MET A 12 -3.38 -7.12 19.57
C MET A 12 -4.65 -6.44 20.09
N ASN A 13 -5.77 -6.58 19.38
CA ASN A 13 -7.01 -5.91 19.75
C ASN A 13 -8.01 -6.92 20.32
N VAL A 14 -8.23 -6.89 21.64
CA VAL A 14 -9.13 -7.80 22.36
C VAL A 14 -10.57 -7.74 21.83
N ARG A 15 -11.03 -6.58 21.37
CA ARG A 15 -12.39 -6.43 20.82
C ARG A 15 -12.58 -7.12 19.47
N SER A 16 -11.52 -7.27 18.68
CA SER A 16 -11.56 -7.96 17.39
C SER A 16 -11.47 -9.48 17.53
N GLN A 17 -11.17 -10.01 18.71
CA GLN A 17 -11.07 -11.45 18.97
C GLN A 17 -12.42 -12.15 19.08
N LEU A 18 -13.52 -11.41 19.08
CA LEU A 18 -14.90 -11.94 19.10
C LEU A 18 -15.35 -12.47 17.72
N GLY A 19 -14.57 -12.24 16.66
CA GLY A 19 -14.82 -12.80 15.31
C GLY A 19 -14.14 -14.17 15.13
N GLU A 20 -14.29 -14.76 13.95
CA GLU A 20 -13.60 -16.00 13.58
C GLU A 20 -12.09 -15.86 13.76
N PRO A 21 -11.42 -16.76 14.50
CA PRO A 21 -10.01 -16.63 14.76
C PRO A 21 -9.20 -16.82 13.48
N THR A 22 -8.56 -15.76 13.02
CA THR A 22 -7.67 -15.76 11.84
C THR A 22 -6.32 -16.45 12.10
N GLY A 23 -6.13 -16.99 13.29
CA GLY A 23 -4.93 -17.68 13.78
C GLY A 23 -4.80 -17.55 15.29
N ASP A 24 -3.89 -18.31 15.90
CA ASP A 24 -3.63 -18.19 17.35
C ASP A 24 -3.01 -16.81 17.68
N PRO A 25 -3.70 -15.97 18.46
CA PRO A 25 -3.18 -14.68 18.86
C PRO A 25 -1.86 -14.76 19.63
N LYS A 26 -1.69 -15.81 20.46
CA LYS A 26 -0.47 -16.02 21.27
C LYS A 26 0.75 -16.26 20.39
N VAL A 27 0.60 -17.09 19.35
CA VAL A 27 1.67 -17.35 18.37
C VAL A 27 2.04 -16.06 17.63
N THR A 28 1.04 -15.30 17.21
CA THR A 28 1.25 -14.03 16.51
C THR A 28 1.96 -12.99 17.39
N LEU A 29 1.55 -12.84 18.64
CA LEU A 29 2.19 -11.91 19.59
C LEU A 29 3.58 -12.40 19.99
N GLY A 30 3.77 -13.72 20.17
CA GLY A 30 5.06 -14.32 20.40
C GLY A 30 6.03 -14.04 19.26
N ALA A 31 5.60 -14.24 18.01
CA ALA A 31 6.41 -13.94 16.83
C ALA A 31 6.80 -12.45 16.74
N LEU A 32 5.89 -11.54 17.10
CA LEU A 32 6.17 -10.10 17.15
C LEU A 32 7.21 -9.75 18.24
N ALA A 33 7.26 -10.48 19.34
CA ALA A 33 8.22 -10.23 20.41
C ALA A 33 9.68 -10.43 19.95
N PHE A 34 9.94 -11.24 18.93
CA PHE A 34 11.25 -11.42 18.32
C PHE A 34 11.66 -10.28 17.37
N ALA A 35 10.74 -9.39 17.01
CA ALA A 35 11.09 -8.19 16.25
C ALA A 35 11.94 -7.24 17.11
N ASN A 36 12.71 -6.38 16.45
CA ASN A 36 13.43 -5.33 17.19
C ASN A 36 12.44 -4.43 17.94
N GLU A 37 12.89 -3.84 19.05
CA GLU A 37 12.03 -3.07 19.97
C GLU A 37 11.26 -1.94 19.24
N LEU A 38 11.93 -1.19 18.36
CA LEU A 38 11.28 -0.14 17.58
C LEU A 38 10.19 -0.73 16.66
N GLY A 39 10.49 -1.83 15.96
CA GLY A 39 9.53 -2.50 15.08
C GLY A 39 8.30 -2.99 15.85
N ASN A 40 8.51 -3.61 17.01
CA ASN A 40 7.42 -4.06 17.89
C ASN A 40 6.51 -2.89 18.31
N LEU A 41 7.09 -1.77 18.77
CA LEU A 41 6.34 -0.59 19.17
C LEU A 41 5.57 0.03 18.00
N LEU A 42 6.20 0.12 16.82
CA LEU A 42 5.55 0.64 15.61
C LEU A 42 4.37 -0.25 15.18
N TRP A 43 4.52 -1.57 15.22
CA TRP A 43 3.45 -2.50 14.89
C TRP A 43 2.28 -2.39 15.85
N ARG A 44 2.54 -2.30 17.16
CA ARG A 44 1.48 -2.08 18.16
C ARG A 44 0.70 -0.80 17.92
N MET A 45 1.38 0.30 17.59
CA MET A 45 0.74 1.58 17.33
C MET A 45 -0.06 1.58 16.02
N LYS A 46 0.51 1.04 14.94
CA LYS A 46 -0.09 1.13 13.60
C LYS A 46 -1.19 0.09 13.35
N TYR A 47 -0.93 -1.14 13.72
CA TYR A 47 -1.84 -2.26 13.45
C TYR A 47 -2.66 -2.67 14.67
N GLY A 48 -2.11 -2.57 15.87
CA GLY A 48 -2.80 -2.86 17.12
C GLY A 48 -3.62 -1.70 17.68
N GLN A 49 -3.49 -0.52 17.12
CA GLN A 49 -4.16 0.71 17.58
C GLN A 49 -3.88 1.02 19.07
N ASP A 50 -2.81 0.45 19.64
CA ASP A 50 -2.39 0.66 21.03
C ASP A 50 -1.42 1.84 21.11
N ILE A 51 -1.98 3.05 21.05
CA ILE A 51 -1.20 4.30 21.10
C ILE A 51 -1.08 4.77 22.54
N LYS A 52 -0.24 4.10 23.34
CA LYS A 52 0.11 4.56 24.68
C LYS A 52 1.18 5.63 24.63
N ARG A 53 1.03 6.66 25.46
CA ARG A 53 2.02 7.76 25.58
C ARG A 53 3.43 7.25 25.88
N SER A 54 3.58 6.24 26.74
CA SER A 54 4.87 5.62 27.06
C SER A 54 5.49 4.90 25.86
N GLY A 55 4.68 4.18 25.07
CA GLY A 55 5.13 3.49 23.86
C GLY A 55 5.59 4.48 22.78
N LEU A 56 4.82 5.55 22.56
CA LEU A 56 5.21 6.61 21.63
C LEU A 56 6.50 7.30 22.07
N HIS A 57 6.63 7.63 23.37
CA HIS A 57 7.85 8.24 23.89
C HIS A 57 9.07 7.31 23.71
N ARG A 58 8.94 6.03 24.03
CA ARG A 58 10.02 5.05 23.85
C ARG A 58 10.43 4.89 22.39
N ALA A 59 9.45 4.77 21.48
CA ALA A 59 9.71 4.70 20.04
C ALA A 59 10.40 5.98 19.53
N THR A 60 10.02 7.15 20.04
CA THR A 60 10.64 8.44 19.73
C THR A 60 12.11 8.45 20.12
N LEU A 61 12.47 8.03 21.32
CA LEU A 61 13.84 7.97 21.78
C LEU A 61 14.70 7.00 20.94
N LEU A 62 14.15 5.82 20.61
CA LEU A 62 14.84 4.84 19.77
C LEU A 62 15.07 5.37 18.35
N LEU A 63 14.08 6.02 17.75
CA LEU A 63 14.20 6.60 16.42
C LEU A 63 15.16 7.79 16.45
N ALA A 64 15.08 8.68 17.43
CA ALA A 64 16.00 9.81 17.60
C ALA A 64 17.44 9.34 17.75
N SER A 65 17.68 8.28 18.54
CA SER A 65 18.99 7.66 18.65
C SER A 65 19.51 7.16 17.30
N ARG A 66 18.69 6.43 16.53
CA ARG A 66 19.06 5.96 15.17
C ARG A 66 19.38 7.12 14.22
N ILE A 67 18.59 8.20 14.27
CA ILE A 67 18.83 9.41 13.47
C ILE A 67 20.19 10.00 13.81
N ARG A 68 20.53 10.14 15.09
CA ARG A 68 21.83 10.66 15.55
C ARG A 68 23.00 9.79 15.09
N TRP A 69 22.85 8.46 15.17
CA TRP A 69 23.89 7.50 14.80
C TRP A 69 24.06 7.31 13.29
N SER A 70 23.05 7.65 12.48
CA SER A 70 23.08 7.39 11.03
C SER A 70 24.15 8.14 10.25
N GLY A 71 24.74 9.19 10.85
CA GLY A 71 25.73 10.06 10.20
C GLY A 71 25.22 10.86 9.00
N LYS A 72 23.98 10.55 8.53
CA LYS A 72 23.34 11.24 7.39
C LYS A 72 22.85 12.64 7.73
N PHE A 73 22.69 12.91 9.01
CA PHE A 73 22.28 14.22 9.52
C PHE A 73 23.51 14.93 10.07
N ALA A 74 23.76 16.16 9.63
CA ALA A 74 24.93 16.93 10.08
C ALA A 74 24.91 17.09 11.60
N ARG A 75 25.89 16.51 12.28
CA ARG A 75 26.00 16.46 13.75
C ARG A 75 25.82 17.83 14.42
N GLY A 76 26.33 18.90 13.81
CA GLY A 76 26.24 20.24 14.38
C GLY A 76 24.86 20.86 14.45
N LYS A 77 23.89 20.37 13.63
CA LYS A 77 22.50 20.87 13.61
C LYS A 77 21.56 20.07 14.53
N PHE A 78 21.99 18.92 15.01
CA PHE A 78 21.19 17.97 15.78
C PHE A 78 21.76 17.73 17.19
N THR A 79 22.44 18.69 17.76
CA THR A 79 22.96 18.59 19.14
C THR A 79 21.82 18.51 20.17
N GLY A 80 20.61 18.86 19.76
CA GLY A 80 19.45 18.77 20.63
C GLY A 80 19.38 19.79 21.74
N LEU A 81 20.35 20.68 21.82
CA LEU A 81 20.40 21.76 22.80
C LEU A 81 20.13 23.08 22.07
N ASP A 82 19.30 23.92 22.64
CA ASP A 82 19.17 25.28 22.17
C ASP A 82 20.44 26.11 22.49
N ARG A 83 20.50 27.33 22.02
CA ARG A 83 21.68 28.18 22.24
C ARG A 83 21.96 28.45 23.73
N LYS A 84 20.89 28.51 24.55
CA LYS A 84 20.99 28.74 25.99
C LYS A 84 21.51 27.50 26.71
N GLU A 85 20.89 26.36 26.43
CA GLU A 85 21.30 25.05 26.96
C GLU A 85 22.76 24.71 26.59
N ASN A 86 23.18 24.99 25.34
CA ASN A 86 24.56 24.82 24.91
C ASN A 86 25.53 25.76 25.67
N ARG A 87 25.11 27.00 25.95
CA ARG A 87 25.91 27.97 26.72
C ARG A 87 26.07 27.49 28.16
N ASP A 88 24.97 27.04 28.76
CA ASP A 88 24.96 26.59 30.15
C ASP A 88 25.79 25.31 30.32
N ARG A 89 25.70 24.36 29.36
CA ARG A 89 26.54 23.19 29.33
C ARG A 89 28.03 23.52 29.21
N ARG A 90 28.39 24.47 28.33
CA ARG A 90 29.80 24.94 28.20
C ARG A 90 30.33 25.64 29.45
N ALA A 91 29.40 26.27 30.19
CA ALA A 91 29.74 26.91 31.46
C ALA A 91 29.75 25.95 32.65
N GLY A 92 29.59 24.62 32.43
CA GLY A 92 29.56 23.61 33.50
C GLY A 92 28.29 23.68 34.37
N ARG A 93 27.25 24.42 33.93
CA ARG A 93 25.98 24.51 34.67
C ARG A 93 25.11 23.31 34.37
N SER A 94 24.34 22.88 35.36
CA SER A 94 23.32 21.85 35.18
C SER A 94 22.26 22.33 34.17
N VAL A 95 22.09 21.56 33.08
CA VAL A 95 21.08 21.85 32.06
C VAL A 95 19.86 20.99 32.35
N GLU A 96 18.86 21.56 32.98
CA GLU A 96 17.56 20.96 33.03
C GLU A 96 16.88 21.08 31.64
N ARG A 97 16.71 19.96 30.96
CA ARG A 97 15.95 19.92 29.71
C ARG A 97 14.48 20.15 29.98
N SER A 98 14.03 21.39 29.80
CA SER A 98 12.62 21.74 29.91
C SER A 98 11.78 21.21 28.75
N HIS A 99 12.40 20.93 27.59
CA HIS A 99 11.70 20.51 26.38
C HIS A 99 12.45 19.39 25.67
N ALA A 100 11.72 18.54 24.93
CA ALA A 100 12.29 17.57 24.02
C ALA A 100 13.15 18.29 22.98
N ASP A 101 14.31 17.70 22.65
CA ASP A 101 15.20 18.28 21.65
C ASP A 101 14.55 18.23 20.24
N ILE A 102 15.11 19.02 19.30
CA ILE A 102 14.55 19.10 17.94
C ILE A 102 14.54 17.75 17.23
N VAL A 103 15.51 16.86 17.50
CA VAL A 103 15.57 15.52 16.91
C VAL A 103 14.45 14.63 17.48
N GLU A 104 14.17 14.74 18.76
CA GLU A 104 13.08 14.02 19.41
C GLU A 104 11.73 14.52 18.91
N ARG A 105 11.53 15.84 18.80
CA ARG A 105 10.31 16.41 18.21
C ARG A 105 10.12 15.96 16.75
N PHE A 106 11.21 15.94 15.98
CA PHE A 106 11.20 15.45 14.61
C PHE A 106 10.85 13.96 14.55
N ALA A 107 11.50 13.12 15.35
CA ALA A 107 11.23 11.69 15.42
C ALA A 107 9.78 11.42 15.84
N GLN A 108 9.28 12.13 16.84
CA GLN A 108 7.89 12.00 17.31
C GLN A 108 6.91 12.35 16.19
N ARG A 109 7.11 13.48 15.50
CA ARG A 109 6.23 13.90 14.41
C ARG A 109 6.22 12.91 13.26
N VAL A 110 7.40 12.40 12.87
CA VAL A 110 7.52 11.36 11.84
C VAL A 110 6.77 10.09 12.23
N ILE A 111 6.90 9.62 13.48
CA ILE A 111 6.17 8.42 13.94
C ILE A 111 4.67 8.65 13.89
N ILE A 112 4.18 9.78 14.39
CA ILE A 112 2.74 10.10 14.38
C ILE A 112 2.20 10.08 12.96
N GLU A 113 2.86 10.74 12.02
CA GLU A 113 2.45 10.75 10.62
C GLU A 113 2.56 9.38 9.96
N TRP A 114 3.58 8.59 10.29
CA TRP A 114 3.74 7.24 9.76
C TRP A 114 2.67 6.28 10.28
N VAL A 115 2.25 6.41 11.53
CA VAL A 115 1.17 5.62 12.12
C VAL A 115 -0.18 6.04 11.53
N ALA A 116 -0.41 7.34 11.38
CA ALA A 116 -1.64 7.93 10.83
C ALA A 116 -1.72 7.88 9.29
N ASP A 117 -0.88 7.12 8.64
CA ASP A 117 -0.55 7.10 7.20
C ASP A 117 -1.75 7.06 6.23
N LYS A 118 -2.90 6.60 6.65
CA LYS A 118 -4.06 6.45 5.77
C LYS A 118 -4.81 7.76 5.59
N CYS A 119 -5.10 8.10 4.35
CA CYS A 119 -5.98 9.21 4.01
C CYS A 119 -7.39 8.94 4.59
N PRO A 120 -7.97 9.85 5.40
CA PRO A 120 -9.27 9.65 6.03
C PRO A 120 -10.42 9.62 5.00
N HIS A 121 -10.27 10.27 3.84
CA HIS A 121 -11.30 10.29 2.80
C HIS A 121 -11.39 9.02 1.97
N CYS A 122 -10.26 8.39 1.68
CA CYS A 122 -10.22 7.17 0.88
C CYS A 122 -9.78 5.94 1.67
N GLU A 123 -9.56 6.06 2.98
CA GLU A 123 -9.12 4.97 3.86
C GLU A 123 -7.86 4.23 3.34
N GLY A 124 -6.97 4.96 2.71
CA GLY A 124 -5.74 4.43 2.13
C GLY A 124 -5.87 3.90 0.71
N ARG A 125 -7.06 3.93 0.10
CA ARG A 125 -7.30 3.37 -1.24
C ARG A 125 -6.73 4.22 -2.40
N GLY A 126 -6.41 5.47 -2.16
CA GLY A 126 -5.97 6.42 -3.18
C GLY A 126 -7.08 6.87 -4.15
N VAL A 127 -8.25 6.23 -4.10
CA VAL A 127 -9.40 6.51 -4.96
C VAL A 127 -10.64 6.76 -4.12
N SER A 128 -11.40 7.78 -4.49
CA SER A 128 -12.72 8.08 -3.93
C SER A 128 -13.80 7.52 -4.84
N GLY A 129 -14.88 7.06 -4.24
CA GLY A 129 -16.01 6.48 -4.94
C GLY A 129 -16.32 5.09 -4.38
N ARG A 130 -17.60 4.82 -4.20
CA ARG A 130 -18.10 3.50 -3.85
C ARG A 130 -17.73 2.59 -5.01
N SER A 131 -16.99 1.53 -4.75
CA SER A 131 -16.94 0.40 -5.66
C SER A 131 -18.40 -0.03 -5.85
N GLU A 132 -19.03 0.41 -6.94
CA GLU A 132 -20.28 -0.23 -7.32
C GLU A 132 -19.99 -1.72 -7.41
N LYS A 133 -20.80 -2.50 -6.68
CA LYS A 133 -20.75 -3.96 -6.74
C LYS A 133 -20.57 -4.34 -8.20
N ARG A 134 -19.53 -5.13 -8.49
CA ARG A 134 -19.27 -5.65 -9.83
C ARG A 134 -20.59 -5.92 -10.50
N LYS A 135 -21.00 -5.09 -11.45
CA LYS A 135 -22.08 -5.44 -12.36
C LYS A 135 -21.57 -6.72 -13.00
N THR A 136 -22.29 -7.78 -12.82
CA THR A 136 -22.00 -9.09 -13.43
C THR A 136 -21.59 -8.84 -14.87
N ALA A 137 -20.42 -9.32 -15.25
CA ALA A 137 -19.92 -9.15 -16.60
C ALA A 137 -21.05 -9.53 -17.56
N LYS A 138 -21.49 -8.59 -18.39
CA LYS A 138 -22.55 -8.85 -19.33
C LYS A 138 -21.95 -9.78 -20.38
N VAL A 139 -22.39 -11.03 -20.37
CA VAL A 139 -22.04 -11.98 -21.42
C VAL A 139 -22.80 -11.53 -22.67
N ILE A 140 -22.09 -11.05 -23.65
CA ILE A 140 -22.66 -10.74 -24.97
C ILE A 140 -22.26 -11.84 -25.94
N GLU A 141 -23.20 -12.20 -26.77
CA GLU A 141 -22.97 -13.09 -27.91
C GLU A 141 -22.45 -12.22 -29.07
N VAL A 142 -21.21 -12.49 -29.46
CA VAL A 142 -20.54 -11.81 -30.57
C VAL A 142 -20.43 -12.77 -31.72
N GLU A 143 -20.59 -12.29 -32.93
CA GLU A 143 -20.42 -13.05 -34.15
C GLU A 143 -19.02 -13.73 -34.17
N CYS A 144 -18.96 -14.98 -34.58
CA CYS A 144 -17.70 -15.74 -34.61
C CYS A 144 -16.83 -15.19 -35.75
N GLU A 145 -15.67 -14.65 -35.38
CA GLU A 145 -14.73 -14.04 -36.35
C GLU A 145 -14.22 -15.05 -37.39
N THR A 146 -14.13 -16.32 -37.01
CA THR A 146 -13.59 -17.38 -37.88
C THR A 146 -14.56 -17.77 -38.98
N CYS A 147 -15.83 -17.93 -38.68
CA CYS A 147 -16.87 -18.30 -39.69
C CYS A 147 -17.78 -17.13 -40.06
N ARG A 148 -17.57 -15.94 -39.47
CA ARG A 148 -18.37 -14.72 -39.72
C ARG A 148 -19.87 -14.98 -39.67
N GLY A 149 -20.30 -15.76 -38.67
CA GLY A 149 -21.74 -16.13 -38.51
C GLY A 149 -22.21 -17.28 -39.35
N GLU A 150 -21.50 -17.75 -40.36
CA GLU A 150 -21.92 -18.77 -41.32
C GLU A 150 -22.01 -20.20 -40.71
N ARG A 151 -21.46 -20.40 -39.50
CA ARG A 151 -21.48 -21.67 -38.75
C ARG A 151 -20.58 -22.78 -39.30
N PHE A 152 -20.21 -22.72 -40.58
CA PHE A 152 -19.42 -23.66 -41.30
C PHE A 152 -18.24 -22.97 -41.96
N LEU A 153 -17.17 -23.72 -42.20
CA LEU A 153 -15.99 -23.29 -42.95
C LEU A 153 -15.92 -24.13 -44.22
N VAL A 154 -15.57 -23.52 -45.33
CA VAL A 154 -15.24 -24.25 -46.57
C VAL A 154 -13.85 -24.86 -46.38
N VAL A 155 -13.76 -26.17 -46.38
CA VAL A 155 -12.50 -26.93 -46.20
C VAL A 155 -11.88 -27.28 -47.53
N ASP A 156 -12.71 -27.58 -48.51
CA ASP A 156 -12.26 -27.88 -49.88
C ASP A 156 -13.21 -27.28 -50.91
N GLU A 157 -12.68 -26.81 -52.01
CA GLU A 157 -13.44 -26.28 -53.16
C GLU A 157 -12.94 -26.92 -54.46
N GLU A 158 -13.70 -27.85 -54.97
CA GLU A 158 -13.40 -28.50 -56.23
C GLU A 158 -14.18 -27.80 -57.34
N TYR A 159 -13.45 -27.30 -58.35
CA TYR A 159 -14.02 -26.63 -59.50
C TYR A 159 -14.18 -27.61 -60.65
N ILE A 160 -15.39 -27.93 -61.05
CA ILE A 160 -15.69 -28.80 -62.16
C ILE A 160 -15.98 -27.92 -63.39
N PRO A 161 -15.04 -27.81 -64.35
CA PRO A 161 -15.17 -26.88 -65.48
C PRO A 161 -16.21 -27.30 -66.51
N PHE A 162 -16.61 -28.56 -66.47
CA PHE A 162 -17.61 -29.11 -67.41
C PHE A 162 -18.76 -29.73 -66.64
N ALA A 163 -19.97 -29.23 -66.87
CA ALA A 163 -21.17 -29.83 -66.30
C ALA A 163 -21.73 -30.83 -67.29
N HIS A 164 -21.95 -32.05 -66.86
CA HIS A 164 -22.81 -32.97 -67.49
C HIS A 164 -24.23 -32.44 -67.49
N ASN A 165 -24.94 -32.44 -68.62
CA ASN A 165 -26.32 -31.99 -68.80
C ASN A 165 -26.56 -30.48 -68.98
N GLY A 166 -25.66 -29.74 -69.66
CA GLY A 166 -25.95 -28.38 -70.10
C GLY A 166 -26.01 -27.30 -69.02
N ARG A 167 -25.57 -27.64 -67.80
CA ARG A 167 -25.38 -26.67 -66.72
C ARG A 167 -23.93 -26.20 -66.80
N GLY A 168 -23.69 -24.89 -66.64
CA GLY A 168 -22.35 -24.31 -66.65
C GLY A 168 -21.43 -24.82 -65.53
N PRO A 169 -20.22 -24.29 -65.45
CA PRO A 169 -19.24 -24.76 -64.48
C PRO A 169 -19.77 -24.68 -63.06
N MET A 170 -19.51 -25.69 -62.27
CA MET A 170 -20.02 -25.80 -60.87
C MET A 170 -18.84 -25.92 -59.94
N ALA A 171 -18.89 -25.13 -58.84
CA ALA A 171 -18.00 -25.28 -57.71
C ALA A 171 -18.66 -26.20 -56.68
N PHE A 172 -17.96 -27.29 -56.36
CA PHE A 172 -18.35 -28.19 -55.29
C PHE A 172 -17.58 -27.77 -54.03
N ARG A 173 -18.30 -27.40 -52.98
CA ARG A 173 -17.68 -26.93 -51.73
C ARG A 173 -18.00 -27.92 -50.62
N GLU A 174 -16.93 -28.38 -49.98
CA GLU A 174 -17.06 -29.18 -48.77
C GLU A 174 -17.08 -28.29 -47.54
N TYR A 175 -18.07 -28.49 -46.69
CA TYR A 175 -18.30 -27.67 -45.50
C TYR A 175 -18.04 -28.45 -44.24
N GLU A 176 -17.20 -27.92 -43.36
CA GLU A 176 -17.00 -28.45 -42.01
C GLU A 176 -17.56 -27.48 -40.96
N ARG A 177 -18.05 -28.03 -39.85
CA ARG A 177 -18.51 -27.18 -38.75
C ARG A 177 -17.38 -26.35 -38.17
N CYS A 178 -17.56 -25.05 -38.00
CA CYS A 178 -16.56 -24.18 -37.38
C CYS A 178 -16.20 -24.68 -35.98
N GLY A 179 -14.93 -25.07 -35.79
CA GLY A 179 -14.42 -25.61 -34.54
C GLY A 179 -14.43 -24.61 -33.38
N ILE A 180 -14.40 -23.31 -33.68
CA ILE A 180 -14.37 -22.24 -32.64
C ILE A 180 -15.79 -22.04 -32.04
N CYS A 181 -16.81 -21.90 -32.84
CA CYS A 181 -18.18 -21.71 -32.37
C CYS A 181 -18.99 -23.00 -32.31
N HIS A 182 -18.44 -24.14 -32.72
CA HIS A 182 -19.08 -25.44 -32.80
C HIS A 182 -20.42 -25.41 -33.57
N GLY A 183 -20.45 -24.62 -34.64
CA GLY A 183 -21.64 -24.49 -35.49
C GLY A 183 -22.70 -23.55 -34.95
N ARG A 184 -22.43 -22.75 -33.92
CA ARG A 184 -23.40 -21.77 -33.39
C ARG A 184 -23.45 -20.46 -34.19
N GLY A 185 -22.36 -20.09 -34.83
CA GLY A 185 -22.18 -18.80 -35.51
C GLY A 185 -21.81 -17.66 -34.58
N THR A 186 -21.98 -17.84 -33.27
CA THR A 186 -21.67 -16.84 -32.26
C THR A 186 -20.80 -17.40 -31.16
N ILE A 187 -19.98 -16.56 -30.54
CA ILE A 187 -19.16 -16.88 -29.36
C ILE A 187 -19.60 -16.00 -28.19
N ARG A 188 -19.58 -16.58 -26.99
CA ARG A 188 -19.83 -15.80 -25.77
C ARG A 188 -18.59 -15.05 -25.40
N SER A 189 -18.62 -13.72 -25.51
CA SER A 189 -17.55 -12.82 -25.05
C SER A 189 -18.00 -12.16 -23.75
N GLU A 190 -17.14 -12.25 -22.73
CA GLU A 190 -17.30 -11.46 -21.52
C GLU A 190 -16.82 -10.04 -21.80
N GLN A 191 -17.75 -9.09 -21.98
CA GLN A 191 -17.36 -7.69 -21.90
C GLN A 191 -16.81 -7.43 -20.51
N LYS A 192 -15.49 -7.26 -20.41
CA LYS A 192 -14.88 -6.71 -19.20
C LYS A 192 -15.54 -5.36 -18.98
N ALA A 193 -16.36 -5.26 -17.93
CA ALA A 193 -16.98 -4.00 -17.56
C ALA A 193 -15.88 -2.94 -17.59
N VAL A 194 -16.05 -1.94 -18.45
CA VAL A 194 -15.19 -0.75 -18.47
C VAL A 194 -15.16 -0.28 -17.04
N ARG A 195 -13.99 -0.19 -16.45
CA ARG A 195 -13.81 0.28 -15.07
C ARG A 195 -14.29 1.71 -15.07
N ASP A 196 -15.53 1.93 -14.71
CA ASP A 196 -16.09 3.26 -14.50
C ASP A 196 -15.16 3.96 -13.52
N GLY A 197 -14.67 5.10 -13.96
CA GLY A 197 -13.55 5.80 -13.42
C GLY A 197 -13.58 5.91 -11.91
N ARG A 198 -12.78 5.09 -11.24
CA ARG A 198 -12.40 5.35 -9.86
C ARG A 198 -11.74 6.73 -9.89
N GLN A 199 -12.45 7.74 -9.41
CA GLN A 199 -11.91 9.08 -9.34
C GLN A 199 -10.74 9.07 -8.35
N ILE A 200 -9.62 9.63 -8.77
CA ILE A 200 -8.49 9.86 -7.88
C ILE A 200 -8.98 10.66 -6.68
N CYS A 201 -8.63 10.22 -5.48
CA CYS A 201 -9.01 10.93 -4.27
C CYS A 201 -8.38 12.32 -4.27
N ARG A 202 -9.21 13.34 -4.38
CA ARG A 202 -8.77 14.74 -4.43
C ARG A 202 -8.09 15.22 -3.13
N PHE A 203 -8.33 14.53 -2.02
CA PHE A 203 -7.75 14.91 -0.73
C PHE A 203 -6.27 14.46 -0.60
N CYS A 204 -5.90 13.35 -1.21
CA CYS A 204 -4.54 12.81 -1.15
C CYS A 204 -3.90 12.64 -2.53
N ASP A 205 -4.49 13.19 -3.57
CA ASP A 205 -4.03 13.12 -4.96
C ASP A 205 -3.65 11.69 -5.39
N GLY A 206 -4.47 10.73 -4.96
CA GLY A 206 -4.28 9.32 -5.30
C GLY A 206 -3.23 8.57 -4.48
N SER A 207 -2.46 9.24 -3.62
CA SER A 207 -1.41 8.60 -2.82
C SER A 207 -1.93 7.60 -1.78
N GLY A 208 -3.20 7.70 -1.41
CA GLY A 208 -3.78 6.92 -0.31
C GLY A 208 -3.30 7.35 1.08
N ARG A 209 -2.34 8.26 1.16
CA ARG A 209 -1.73 8.74 2.40
C ARG A 209 -2.37 10.03 2.88
N HIS A 210 -2.27 10.30 4.18
CA HIS A 210 -2.69 11.58 4.73
C HIS A 210 -1.87 12.70 4.08
N PRO A 211 -2.50 13.78 3.58
CA PRO A 211 -1.76 14.88 2.97
C PRO A 211 -0.78 15.50 3.95
N VAL A 212 0.35 15.89 3.43
CA VAL A 212 1.42 16.49 4.23
C VAL A 212 1.07 17.93 4.55
N ASP A 213 0.93 18.23 5.83
CA ASP A 213 0.83 19.59 6.31
C ASP A 213 2.23 20.09 6.75
N GLU A 214 2.88 20.83 5.86
CA GLU A 214 4.21 21.39 6.12
C GLU A 214 4.19 22.42 7.26
N ALA A 215 3.10 23.18 7.41
CA ALA A 215 2.97 24.15 8.47
C ALA A 215 2.88 23.45 9.83
N ALA A 216 2.07 22.39 9.94
CA ALA A 216 1.99 21.59 11.16
C ALA A 216 3.33 20.90 11.49
N ARG A 217 4.10 20.48 10.48
CA ARG A 217 5.46 19.95 10.69
C ARG A 217 6.42 21.01 11.23
N ALA A 218 6.39 22.20 10.65
CA ALA A 218 7.24 23.33 11.09
C ALA A 218 6.91 23.71 12.55
N VAL A 219 5.62 23.82 12.88
CA VAL A 219 5.16 24.09 14.25
C VAL A 219 5.60 23.00 15.22
N ALA A 220 5.45 21.73 14.85
CA ALA A 220 5.87 20.60 15.70
C ALA A 220 7.40 20.61 15.98
N LEU A 221 8.20 21.07 15.02
CA LEU A 221 9.65 21.23 15.18
C LEU A 221 10.02 22.53 15.92
N GLY A 222 9.12 23.49 16.02
CA GLY A 222 9.39 24.83 16.56
C GLY A 222 10.32 25.64 15.65
N VAL A 223 10.15 25.52 14.33
CA VAL A 223 10.93 26.25 13.32
C VAL A 223 9.99 27.03 12.38
N SER A 224 10.52 28.03 11.69
CA SER A 224 9.75 28.72 10.65
C SER A 224 9.49 27.80 9.44
N LEU A 225 8.42 28.07 8.68
CA LEU A 225 8.08 27.29 7.49
C LEU A 225 9.19 27.29 6.45
N ASP A 226 9.86 28.44 6.26
CA ASP A 226 10.98 28.56 5.31
C ASP A 226 12.18 27.73 5.74
N LEU A 227 12.49 27.74 7.04
CA LEU A 227 13.55 26.90 7.59
C LEU A 227 13.19 25.41 7.47
N TYR A 228 11.91 25.07 7.66
CA TYR A 228 11.43 23.71 7.44
C TYR A 228 11.66 23.30 5.99
N ARG A 229 11.18 24.06 5.02
CA ARG A 229 11.29 23.75 3.59
C ARG A 229 12.73 23.64 3.12
N SER A 230 13.59 24.56 3.55
CA SER A 230 14.99 24.59 3.12
C SER A 230 15.85 23.49 3.74
N GLN A 231 15.57 23.06 4.97
CA GLN A 231 16.48 22.20 5.72
C GLN A 231 15.88 20.85 6.14
N TRP A 232 14.57 20.80 6.50
CA TRP A 232 13.97 19.66 7.15
C TRP A 232 13.11 18.78 6.24
N ALA A 233 12.48 19.34 5.23
CA ALA A 233 11.56 18.61 4.36
C ALA A 233 12.18 17.34 3.77
N ARG A 234 13.41 17.42 3.26
CA ARG A 234 14.14 16.27 2.70
C ARG A 234 14.40 15.14 3.68
N TYR A 235 14.54 15.47 4.97
CA TYR A 235 14.82 14.47 6.00
C TYR A 235 13.58 13.64 6.36
N PHE A 236 12.38 14.21 6.24
CA PHE A 236 11.14 13.46 6.46
C PHE A 236 11.07 12.26 5.53
N HIS A 237 11.29 12.44 4.23
CA HIS A 237 11.29 11.33 3.27
C HIS A 237 12.32 10.25 3.62
N GLY A 238 13.53 10.65 3.99
CA GLY A 238 14.57 9.70 4.37
C GLY A 238 14.22 8.88 5.62
N VAL A 239 13.58 9.50 6.61
CA VAL A 239 13.20 8.79 7.85
C VAL A 239 11.95 7.94 7.65
N PHE A 240 10.99 8.34 6.81
CA PHE A 240 9.88 7.48 6.41
C PHE A 240 10.39 6.17 5.79
N ALA A 241 11.35 6.25 4.87
CA ALA A 241 11.97 5.05 4.28
C ALA A 241 12.65 4.16 5.33
N VAL A 242 13.23 4.75 6.39
CA VAL A 242 13.78 3.97 7.52
C VAL A 242 12.67 3.27 8.29
N LEU A 243 11.53 3.92 8.54
CA LEU A 243 10.39 3.30 9.22
C LEU A 243 9.78 2.17 8.39
N ASP A 244 9.64 2.36 7.07
CA ASP A 244 9.17 1.31 6.15
C ASP A 244 10.11 0.09 6.16
N LYS A 245 11.43 0.33 6.22
CA LYS A 245 12.43 -0.75 6.36
C LYS A 245 12.30 -1.49 7.71
N VAL A 246 12.05 -0.75 8.79
CA VAL A 246 11.82 -1.36 10.13
C VAL A 246 10.54 -2.18 10.14
N ASP A 247 9.47 -1.69 9.50
CA ASP A 247 8.20 -2.41 9.31
C ASP A 247 8.41 -3.71 8.54
N GLY A 248 9.10 -3.65 7.40
CA GLY A 248 9.44 -4.82 6.60
C GLY A 248 10.27 -5.85 7.37
N SER A 249 11.30 -5.40 8.11
CA SER A 249 12.13 -6.27 8.94
C SER A 249 11.33 -6.96 10.06
N ALA A 250 10.38 -6.26 10.68
CA ALA A 250 9.49 -6.85 11.67
C ALA A 250 8.57 -7.90 11.03
N ALA A 251 8.00 -7.61 9.86
CA ALA A 251 7.19 -8.55 9.10
C ALA A 251 7.97 -9.82 8.74
N ASP A 252 9.21 -9.68 8.28
CA ASP A 252 10.05 -10.82 7.90
C ASP A 252 10.44 -11.68 9.12
N THR A 253 10.71 -11.04 10.26
CA THR A 253 10.96 -11.75 11.51
C THR A 253 9.74 -12.55 11.93
N MET A 254 8.55 -11.95 11.91
CA MET A 254 7.31 -12.66 12.24
C MET A 254 7.04 -13.82 11.29
N ARG A 255 7.22 -13.64 9.96
CA ARG A 255 7.05 -14.73 8.99
C ARG A 255 7.96 -15.91 9.28
N ARG A 256 9.21 -15.65 9.65
CA ARG A 256 10.17 -16.71 10.00
C ARG A 256 9.74 -17.45 11.24
N GLN A 257 9.33 -16.75 12.28
CA GLN A 257 8.90 -17.36 13.55
C GLN A 257 7.58 -18.12 13.43
N MET A 258 6.69 -17.72 12.54
CA MET A 258 5.41 -18.40 12.32
C MET A 258 5.51 -19.61 11.37
N ARG A 259 6.65 -19.81 10.69
CA ARG A 259 6.93 -20.99 9.86
C ARG A 259 7.72 -22.05 10.60
N ALA A 260 8.40 -21.69 11.67
CA ALA A 260 9.10 -22.59 12.58
C ALA A 260 8.13 -23.24 13.57
#